data_7f9a03ac62754960c789dc74a34cfd2e
#
_entry.id   7f9a03ac62754960c789dc74a34cfd2e
#
_cell.length_a   1.000
_cell.length_b   1.000
_cell.length_c   1.000
_cell.angle_alpha   90.00
_cell.angle_beta   90.00
_cell.angle_gamma   90.00
#
_symmetry.space_group_name_H-M   'P 1'
#
loop_
_entity.id
_entity.type
_entity.pdbx_description
1 polymer ?
#
loop_
_entity_poly.entity_id
_entity_poly.type
_entity_poly.pdbx_seq_one_letter_code
_entity_poly.pdbx_strand_id
1 'polypeptide(L)'
;NTNIKSIDFIKSMSVLTDTDLVIVFDSLKANHISRLGSTIQLATSGLSPGSAYSDKMSVIDKSSIKKPVINIGVPTIINLKSIMSENPNLIVSTNDVDDLVSNLSSIISIAINRVF
;
A
#
# COMPACT_ATOMS: atom_id res chain seq x y z
N ASN A 1 -1.99 11.89 -14.13
CA ASN A 1 -3.20 12.08 -13.31
C ASN A 1 -4.43 11.63 -14.08
N THR A 2 -4.94 10.46 -13.77
CA THR A 2 -6.26 10.04 -14.21
C THR A 2 -7.28 10.56 -13.21
N ASN A 3 -8.40 11.11 -13.65
CA ASN A 3 -9.50 11.53 -12.78
C ASN A 3 -10.30 10.34 -12.25
N ILE A 4 -9.83 9.12 -12.48
CA ILE A 4 -10.47 7.88 -12.03
C ILE A 4 -9.88 7.49 -10.67
N LYS A 5 -10.74 7.30 -9.69
CA LYS A 5 -10.29 6.76 -8.39
C LYS A 5 -9.80 5.33 -8.55
N SER A 6 -8.74 4.97 -7.84
CA SER A 6 -8.17 3.62 -7.88
C SER A 6 -9.21 2.55 -7.57
N ILE A 7 -10.09 2.81 -6.59
CA ILE A 7 -11.15 1.87 -6.21
C ILE A 7 -12.13 1.62 -7.36
N ASP A 8 -12.51 2.65 -8.10
CA ASP A 8 -13.45 2.51 -9.22
C ASP A 8 -12.82 1.72 -10.37
N PHE A 9 -11.55 1.97 -10.65
CA PHE A 9 -10.81 1.22 -11.65
C PHE A 9 -10.69 -0.26 -11.28
N ILE A 10 -10.28 -0.58 -10.06
CA ILE A 10 -10.13 -1.96 -9.58
C ILE A 10 -11.48 -2.69 -9.60
N LYS A 11 -12.54 -2.03 -9.15
CA LYS A 11 -13.89 -2.58 -9.15
C LYS A 11 -14.35 -2.92 -10.57
N SER A 12 -14.18 -2.00 -11.52
CA SER A 12 -14.55 -2.21 -12.92
C SER A 12 -13.74 -3.34 -13.54
N MET A 13 -12.45 -3.39 -13.33
CA MET A 13 -11.59 -4.45 -13.87
C MET A 13 -11.90 -5.80 -13.26
N SER A 14 -12.22 -5.87 -11.98
CA SER A 14 -12.57 -7.14 -11.32
C SER A 14 -13.86 -7.74 -11.86
N VAL A 15 -14.80 -6.92 -12.26
CA VAL A 15 -16.04 -7.37 -12.92
C VAL A 15 -15.77 -7.83 -14.36
N LEU A 16 -15.03 -7.03 -15.14
CA LEU A 16 -14.73 -7.32 -16.54
C LEU A 16 -13.90 -8.58 -16.72
N THR A 17 -12.99 -8.88 -15.80
CA THR A 17 -12.10 -10.03 -15.89
C THR A 17 -12.58 -11.26 -15.12
N ASP A 18 -13.74 -11.19 -14.49
CA ASP A 18 -14.29 -12.26 -13.64
C ASP A 18 -13.28 -12.77 -12.60
N THR A 19 -12.67 -11.82 -11.89
CA THR A 19 -11.60 -12.07 -10.94
C THR A 19 -12.14 -12.74 -9.67
N ASP A 20 -11.45 -13.76 -9.17
CA ASP A 20 -11.78 -14.45 -7.92
C ASP A 20 -11.15 -13.81 -6.69
N LEU A 21 -10.01 -13.15 -6.85
CA LEU A 21 -9.23 -12.54 -5.77
C LEU A 21 -8.53 -11.29 -6.30
N VAL A 22 -8.54 -10.24 -5.47
CA VAL A 22 -7.80 -9.00 -5.74
C VAL A 22 -6.67 -8.87 -4.73
N ILE A 23 -5.46 -8.66 -5.20
CA ILE A 23 -4.29 -8.38 -4.37
C ILE A 23 -3.85 -6.94 -4.64
N VAL A 24 -3.80 -6.13 -3.60
CA VAL A 24 -3.44 -4.72 -3.69
C VAL A 24 -2.09 -4.48 -3.01
N PHE A 25 -1.17 -3.85 -3.73
CA PHE A 25 0.13 -3.44 -3.19
C PHE A 25 0.16 -1.93 -3.05
N ASP A 26 0.62 -1.44 -1.91
CA ASP A 26 0.73 0.00 -1.70
C ASP A 26 1.87 0.38 -0.75
N SER A 27 2.33 1.61 -0.90
CA SER A 27 3.25 2.23 0.04
C SER A 27 2.48 2.78 1.23
N LEU A 28 2.95 2.48 2.41
CA LEU A 28 2.36 2.94 3.65
C LEU A 28 3.22 4.00 4.33
N LYS A 29 2.58 4.78 5.18
CA LYS A 29 3.26 5.67 6.11
C LYS A 29 3.68 4.88 7.35
N ALA A 30 4.96 4.94 7.69
CA ALA A 30 5.46 4.36 8.92
C ALA A 30 5.13 5.25 10.13
N ASN A 31 4.75 4.65 11.24
CA ASN A 31 4.54 5.35 12.51
C ASN A 31 5.84 5.51 13.31
N HIS A 32 6.81 4.64 13.08
CA HIS A 32 8.12 4.65 13.71
C HIS A 32 9.20 4.43 12.67
N ILE A 33 10.34 5.10 12.86
CA ILE A 33 11.46 5.00 11.92
C ILE A 33 11.99 3.56 11.78
N SER A 34 11.89 2.76 12.83
CA SER A 34 12.31 1.35 12.81
C SER A 34 11.50 0.47 11.85
N ARG A 35 10.30 0.91 11.48
CA ARG A 35 9.44 0.18 10.53
C ARG A 35 9.66 0.61 9.09
N LEU A 36 10.30 1.73 8.88
CA LEU A 36 10.54 2.28 7.54
C LEU A 36 11.40 1.30 6.73
N GLY A 37 10.79 0.72 5.69
CA GLY A 37 11.45 -0.21 4.80
C GLY A 37 11.84 -1.57 5.40
N SER A 38 11.36 -1.91 6.59
CA SER A 38 11.77 -3.13 7.29
C SER A 38 10.63 -4.11 7.56
N THR A 39 9.39 -3.75 7.25
CA THR A 39 8.22 -4.61 7.48
C THR A 39 7.35 -4.69 6.23
N ILE A 40 6.60 -5.78 6.13
CA ILE A 40 5.54 -5.96 5.14
C ILE A 40 4.25 -6.23 5.92
N GLN A 41 3.22 -5.46 5.65
CA GLN A 41 1.91 -5.63 6.28
C GLN A 41 0.96 -6.38 5.35
N LEU A 42 0.31 -7.40 5.88
CA LEU A 42 -0.72 -8.16 5.17
C LEU A 42 -2.04 -7.98 5.92
N ALA A 43 -3.08 -7.64 5.19
CA ALA A 43 -4.40 -7.46 5.77
C ALA A 43 -5.50 -7.81 4.78
N THR A 44 -6.60 -8.32 5.29
CA THR A 44 -7.87 -8.42 4.57
C THR A 44 -8.79 -7.23 4.87
N SER A 45 -8.47 -6.46 5.91
CA SER A 45 -9.12 -5.19 6.22
C SER A 45 -8.68 -4.09 5.26
N GLY A 46 -9.47 -3.05 5.20
CA GLY A 46 -9.33 -2.01 4.20
C GLY A 46 -7.98 -1.31 4.15
N LEU A 47 -7.52 -1.09 2.94
CA LEU A 47 -6.37 -0.27 2.62
C LEU A 47 -6.83 0.89 1.73
N SER A 48 -6.33 2.08 2.03
CA SER A 48 -6.64 3.28 1.24
C SER A 48 -5.42 3.67 0.41
N PRO A 49 -5.43 3.39 -0.90
CA PRO A 49 -4.29 3.74 -1.76
C PRO A 49 -3.99 5.23 -1.70
N GLY A 50 -2.72 5.57 -1.59
CA GLY A 50 -2.28 6.95 -1.48
C GLY A 50 -2.48 7.57 -0.09
N SER A 51 -2.95 6.83 0.91
CA SER A 51 -3.12 7.33 2.28
C SER A 51 -1.81 7.79 2.92
N ALA A 52 -0.69 7.31 2.41
CA ALA A 52 0.63 7.81 2.82
C ALA A 52 0.80 9.30 2.53
N TYR A 53 0.12 9.82 1.52
CA TYR A 53 0.17 11.23 1.11
C TYR A 53 -1.11 11.99 1.42
N SER A 54 -2.25 11.30 1.56
CA SER A 54 -3.54 11.91 1.83
C SER A 54 -4.44 10.96 2.59
N ASP A 55 -5.10 11.47 3.63
CA ASP A 55 -6.03 10.69 4.46
C ASP A 55 -7.44 10.59 3.83
N LYS A 56 -7.67 11.18 2.67
CA LYS A 56 -8.99 11.28 2.01
C LYS A 56 -9.22 10.26 0.91
N MET A 57 -8.58 9.09 1.00
CA MET A 57 -8.71 8.06 -0.03
C MET A 57 -9.77 7.03 0.35
N SER A 58 -10.44 6.47 -0.66
CA SER A 58 -11.42 5.42 -0.46
C SER A 58 -10.77 4.10 -0.08
N VAL A 59 -11.38 3.38 0.84
CA VAL A 59 -10.89 2.08 1.31
C VAL A 59 -11.14 0.99 0.27
N ILE A 60 -10.11 0.20 -0.02
CA ILE A 60 -10.21 -0.98 -0.88
C ILE A 60 -10.27 -2.22 0.01
N ASP A 61 -11.42 -2.86 0.04
CA ASP A 61 -11.66 -4.09 0.79
C ASP A 61 -12.75 -4.94 0.12
N LYS A 62 -13.08 -6.07 0.74
CA LYS A 62 -14.15 -6.95 0.24
C LYS A 62 -15.49 -6.23 0.11
N SER A 63 -15.82 -5.31 1.02
CA SER A 63 -17.08 -4.56 0.98
C SER A 63 -17.18 -3.66 -0.23
N SER A 64 -16.09 -2.96 -0.57
CA SER A 64 -16.07 -2.00 -1.67
C SER A 64 -15.94 -2.67 -3.03
N ILE A 65 -15.16 -3.75 -3.13
CA ILE A 65 -14.87 -4.43 -4.40
C ILE A 65 -15.86 -5.57 -4.68
N LYS A 66 -16.49 -6.13 -3.65
CA LYS A 66 -17.40 -7.30 -3.73
C LYS A 66 -16.68 -8.61 -4.11
N LYS A 67 -15.38 -8.65 -3.93
CA LYS A 67 -14.52 -9.83 -4.11
C LYS A 67 -13.58 -9.92 -2.92
N PRO A 68 -13.01 -11.10 -2.61
CA PRO A 68 -11.96 -11.19 -1.62
C PRO A 68 -10.79 -10.28 -1.99
N VAL A 69 -10.28 -9.51 -1.02
CA VAL A 69 -9.17 -8.59 -1.21
C VAL A 69 -8.10 -8.88 -0.17
N ILE A 70 -6.85 -9.00 -0.63
CA ILE A 70 -5.67 -9.07 0.23
C ILE A 70 -4.87 -7.79 -0.02
N ASN A 71 -4.59 -7.06 1.04
CA ASN A 71 -3.79 -5.85 1.00
C ASN A 71 -2.37 -6.14 1.49
N ILE A 72 -1.38 -5.77 0.67
CA ILE A 72 0.05 -5.89 1.00
C ILE A 72 0.62 -4.50 0.99
N GLY A 73 1.01 -4.02 2.16
CA GLY A 73 1.54 -2.68 2.32
C GLY A 73 2.97 -2.68 2.85
N VAL A 74 3.78 -1.75 2.34
CA VAL A 74 5.17 -1.59 2.77
C VAL A 74 5.37 -0.15 3.23
N PRO A 75 5.82 0.07 4.48
CA PRO A 75 6.14 1.41 4.95
C PRO A 75 7.40 1.93 4.27
N THR A 76 7.22 2.91 3.37
CA THR A 76 8.32 3.53 2.62
C THR A 76 8.52 5.00 2.95
N ILE A 77 7.56 5.63 3.63
CA ILE A 77 7.63 7.04 4.00
C ILE A 77 7.25 7.21 5.48
N ILE A 78 7.73 8.31 6.06
CA ILE A 78 7.44 8.66 7.45
C ILE A 78 7.29 10.18 7.56
N ASN A 79 6.38 10.63 8.42
CA ASN A 79 6.29 12.05 8.75
C ASN A 79 7.48 12.46 9.61
N LEU A 80 8.01 13.65 9.36
CA LEU A 80 9.07 14.20 10.17
C LEU A 80 8.64 14.38 11.66
N LYS A 81 7.36 14.59 11.91
CA LYS A 81 6.79 14.61 13.24
C LYS A 81 7.06 13.33 14.03
N SER A 82 7.08 12.18 13.37
CA SER A 82 7.38 10.89 14.01
C SER A 82 8.85 10.74 14.37
N ILE A 83 9.73 11.55 13.80
CA ILE A 83 11.16 11.58 14.07
C ILE A 83 11.49 12.76 14.98
N MET A 84 10.91 13.93 14.71
CA MET A 84 11.18 15.19 15.36
C MET A 84 9.86 15.92 15.63
N SER A 85 9.69 16.50 16.81
CA SER A 85 8.46 17.20 17.19
C SER A 85 8.27 18.56 16.50
N GLU A 86 9.25 19.07 15.76
CA GLU A 86 9.29 20.46 15.32
C GLU A 86 8.67 20.75 13.96
N ASN A 87 8.57 19.78 13.05
CA ASN A 87 8.00 19.99 11.71
C ASN A 87 7.04 18.86 11.34
N PRO A 88 5.79 18.94 11.82
CA PRO A 88 4.86 17.82 11.76
C PRO A 88 4.36 17.46 10.36
N ASN A 89 4.50 18.34 9.39
CA ASN A 89 3.93 18.13 8.06
C ASN A 89 4.93 17.71 6.98
N LEU A 90 6.22 17.66 7.31
CA LEU A 90 7.23 17.21 6.37
C LEU A 90 7.24 15.68 6.29
N ILE A 91 7.20 15.15 5.07
CA ILE A 91 7.25 13.72 4.80
C ILE A 91 8.63 13.37 4.28
N VAL A 92 9.24 12.33 4.84
CA VAL A 92 10.54 11.82 4.42
C VAL A 92 10.42 10.38 3.97
N SER A 93 11.20 10.00 2.97
CA SER A 93 11.36 8.62 2.52
C SER A 93 12.78 8.12 2.80
N THR A 94 13.02 6.83 2.58
CA THR A 94 14.40 6.29 2.65
C THR A 94 15.25 6.84 1.51
N ASN A 95 16.56 6.99 1.74
CA ASN A 95 17.49 7.42 0.69
C ASN A 95 17.64 6.37 -0.42
N ASP A 96 17.43 5.10 -0.10
CA ASP A 96 17.61 3.96 -1.00
C ASP A 96 16.26 3.32 -1.37
N VAL A 97 15.24 4.15 -1.63
CA VAL A 97 13.89 3.67 -1.89
C VAL A 97 13.81 2.73 -3.10
N ASP A 98 14.62 2.99 -4.14
CA ASP A 98 14.62 2.14 -5.34
C ASP A 98 15.16 0.73 -5.03
N ASP A 99 16.24 0.63 -4.27
CA ASP A 99 16.78 -0.65 -3.81
C ASP A 99 15.81 -1.37 -2.88
N LEU A 100 15.17 -0.64 -1.99
CA LEU A 100 14.15 -1.16 -1.10
C LEU A 100 12.97 -1.75 -1.88
N VAL A 101 12.43 -1.01 -2.84
CA VAL A 101 11.31 -1.47 -3.68
C VAL A 101 11.72 -2.70 -4.48
N SER A 102 12.92 -2.71 -5.07
CA SER A 102 13.43 -3.85 -5.81
C SER A 102 13.53 -5.11 -4.94
N ASN A 103 14.11 -5.00 -3.77
CA ASN A 103 14.29 -6.12 -2.85
C ASN A 103 12.95 -6.66 -2.33
N LEU A 104 12.05 -5.79 -1.92
CA LEU A 104 10.74 -6.16 -1.41
C LEU A 104 9.85 -6.75 -2.50
N SER A 105 9.92 -6.20 -3.71
CA SER A 105 9.19 -6.75 -4.87
C SER A 105 9.63 -8.18 -5.18
N SER A 106 10.92 -8.46 -5.09
CA SER A 106 11.46 -9.81 -5.28
C SER A 106 10.96 -10.78 -4.20
N ILE A 107 10.99 -10.37 -2.95
CA ILE A 107 10.50 -11.17 -1.82
C ILE A 107 9.01 -11.48 -1.98
N ILE A 108 8.21 -10.48 -2.26
CA ILE A 108 6.75 -10.61 -2.42
C ILE A 108 6.43 -11.49 -3.63
N SER A 109 7.13 -11.29 -4.74
CA SER A 109 6.94 -12.09 -5.96
C SER A 109 7.21 -13.57 -5.71
N ILE A 110 8.31 -13.89 -5.04
CA ILE A 110 8.65 -15.26 -4.67
C ILE A 110 7.57 -15.87 -3.77
N ALA A 111 7.13 -15.12 -2.76
CA ALA A 111 6.11 -15.57 -1.82
C ALA A 111 4.78 -15.87 -2.53
N ILE A 112 4.32 -14.96 -3.39
CA ILE A 112 3.07 -15.13 -4.15
C ILE A 112 3.16 -16.33 -5.08
N ASN A 113 4.26 -16.49 -5.80
CA ASN A 113 4.45 -17.61 -6.74
C ASN A 113 4.51 -18.96 -6.03
N ARG A 114 4.83 -19.00 -4.75
CA ARG A 114 4.78 -20.24 -3.96
C ARG A 114 3.38 -20.59 -3.46
N VAL A 115 2.52 -19.59 -3.28
CA VAL A 115 1.15 -19.76 -2.79
C VAL A 115 0.19 -20.06 -3.94
N PHE A 116 0.36 -19.41 -5.04
CA PHE A 116 -0.49 -19.51 -6.23
C PHE A 116 0.25 -20.13 -7.42
#